data_036403e51b301b3beb2268b2dfed074a
#
_entry.id   036403e51b301b3beb2268b2dfed074a
#
_cell.length_a   1.000
_cell.length_b   1.000
_cell.length_c   1.000
_cell.angle_alpha   90.00
_cell.angle_beta   90.00
_cell.angle_gamma   90.00
#
_symmetry.space_group_name_H-M   'P 1'
#
loop_
_entity.id
_entity.type
_entity.pdbx_description
1 polymer ?
#
loop_
_entity_poly.entity_id
_entity_poly.type
_entity_poly.pdbx_seq_one_letter_code
_entity_poly.pdbx_strand_id
1 'polypeptide(L)'
;MNDIIERCKALIKTGRDYILYHERDENYWCRANYMKDIQSWIASSVNIIFITVTKDSYFYQECNKIVNDENLRTGIPLHTVQKLTGLLESLKDEIESGFLRQLEYIFTASAFDDFLDHAIQFHKSGKKIESSVLASVVFEDTIRKIAKKNLVDEAGNNLELIIDNLVKKNVFTPIKAKRIKSYSAIRNQALHAQWDEFDLNDIGQLNKGIKDIIETFL
;
A
#
# COMPACT_ATOMS: atom_id res chain seq x y z
N MET A 1 -8.13 -6.38 5.76
CA MET A 1 -6.98 -7.14 6.27
C MET A 1 -7.40 -8.42 6.99
N ASN A 2 -8.33 -8.39 7.95
CA ASN A 2 -8.81 -9.60 8.62
C ASN A 2 -9.35 -10.67 7.66
N ASP A 3 -10.07 -10.27 6.61
CA ASP A 3 -10.62 -11.20 5.60
C ASP A 3 -9.51 -11.94 4.82
N ILE A 4 -8.39 -11.28 4.56
CA ILE A 4 -7.23 -11.89 3.90
C ILE A 4 -6.60 -12.93 4.82
N ILE A 5 -6.42 -12.62 6.10
CA ILE A 5 -5.86 -13.54 7.10
C ILE A 5 -6.75 -14.78 7.22
N GLU A 6 -8.05 -14.61 7.36
CA GLU A 6 -8.99 -15.73 7.45
C GLU A 6 -9.01 -16.58 6.17
N ARG A 7 -8.90 -15.94 5.01
CA ARG A 7 -8.78 -16.66 3.75
C ARG A 7 -7.46 -17.44 3.65
N CYS A 8 -6.34 -16.86 4.08
CA CYS A 8 -5.06 -17.57 4.16
C CYS A 8 -5.15 -18.78 5.10
N LYS A 9 -5.72 -18.62 6.30
CA LYS A 9 -5.92 -19.73 7.25
C LYS A 9 -6.73 -20.89 6.64
N ALA A 10 -7.80 -20.58 5.93
CA ALA A 10 -8.63 -21.60 5.27
C ALA A 10 -7.84 -22.34 4.19
N LEU A 11 -7.08 -21.62 3.34
CA LEU A 11 -6.26 -22.21 2.29
C LEU A 11 -5.10 -23.04 2.86
N ILE A 12 -4.43 -22.56 3.91
CA ILE A 12 -3.38 -23.31 4.61
C ILE A 12 -3.91 -24.62 5.16
N LYS A 13 -5.08 -24.57 5.82
CA LYS A 13 -5.72 -25.80 6.35
C LYS A 13 -5.96 -26.82 5.24
N THR A 14 -6.58 -26.39 4.15
CA THR A 14 -6.87 -27.26 3.00
C THR A 14 -5.58 -27.83 2.37
N GLY A 15 -4.54 -27.00 2.23
CA GLY A 15 -3.23 -27.43 1.73
C GLY A 15 -2.59 -28.48 2.62
N ARG A 16 -2.61 -28.29 3.93
CA ARG A 16 -2.12 -29.28 4.91
C ARG A 16 -2.92 -30.60 4.85
N ASP A 17 -4.24 -30.53 4.68
CA ASP A 17 -5.07 -31.73 4.52
C ASP A 17 -4.69 -32.52 3.26
N TYR A 18 -4.43 -31.84 2.12
CA TYR A 18 -3.92 -32.50 0.92
C TYR A 18 -2.53 -33.11 1.12
N ILE A 19 -1.61 -32.41 1.78
CA ILE A 19 -0.26 -32.91 2.07
C ILE A 19 -0.36 -34.19 2.91
N LEU A 20 -1.07 -34.14 4.05
CA LEU A 20 -1.25 -35.30 4.94
C LEU A 20 -1.89 -36.49 4.27
N TYR A 21 -2.84 -36.26 3.35
CA TYR A 21 -3.50 -37.33 2.62
C TYR A 21 -2.55 -38.04 1.64
N HIS A 22 -1.70 -37.29 0.93
CA HIS A 22 -0.84 -37.85 -0.11
C HIS A 22 0.51 -38.36 0.45
N GLU A 23 1.03 -37.81 1.54
CA GLU A 23 2.25 -38.33 2.20
C GLU A 23 2.09 -39.74 2.74
N ARG A 24 0.88 -40.15 3.12
CA ARG A 24 0.61 -41.51 3.61
C ARG A 24 0.83 -42.62 2.56
N ASP A 25 0.84 -42.26 1.30
CA ASP A 25 0.94 -43.19 0.19
C ASP A 25 2.34 -43.24 -0.45
N GLU A 26 3.34 -42.54 0.13
CA GLU A 26 4.67 -42.36 -0.45
C GLU A 26 4.65 -41.84 -1.90
N ASN A 27 3.60 -41.13 -2.26
CA ASN A 27 3.35 -40.69 -3.63
C ASN A 27 3.86 -39.26 -3.83
N TYR A 28 4.80 -39.05 -4.75
CA TYR A 28 5.31 -37.73 -5.13
C TYR A 28 4.34 -36.90 -5.96
N TRP A 29 3.22 -37.49 -6.41
CA TRP A 29 2.19 -36.87 -7.24
C TRP A 29 0.83 -36.90 -6.58
N CYS A 30 0.05 -35.86 -6.76
CA CYS A 30 -1.35 -35.84 -6.32
C CYS A 30 -2.20 -36.82 -7.14
N ARG A 31 -3.14 -37.50 -6.49
CA ARG A 31 -4.01 -38.49 -7.16
C ARG A 31 -4.96 -37.82 -8.14
N ALA A 32 -5.24 -38.50 -9.26
CA ALA A 32 -6.07 -37.98 -10.34
C ALA A 32 -7.50 -37.60 -9.92
N ASN A 33 -8.09 -38.29 -8.97
CA ASN A 33 -9.46 -38.00 -8.47
C ASN A 33 -9.54 -36.69 -7.68
N TYR A 34 -8.42 -36.15 -7.17
CA TYR A 34 -8.35 -34.85 -6.47
C TYR A 34 -7.84 -33.73 -7.36
N MET A 35 -7.48 -34.00 -8.60
CA MET A 35 -6.83 -33.04 -9.51
C MET A 35 -7.62 -31.74 -9.64
N LYS A 36 -8.93 -31.81 -9.84
CA LYS A 36 -9.82 -30.65 -9.99
C LYS A 36 -9.82 -29.79 -8.73
N ASP A 37 -9.92 -30.41 -7.57
CA ASP A 37 -10.02 -29.69 -6.30
C ASP A 37 -8.69 -29.03 -5.93
N ILE A 38 -7.57 -29.73 -6.18
CA ILE A 38 -6.23 -29.20 -5.98
C ILE A 38 -5.93 -28.05 -6.96
N GLN A 39 -6.33 -28.16 -8.24
CA GLN A 39 -6.18 -27.05 -9.19
C GLN A 39 -6.97 -25.81 -8.75
N SER A 40 -8.21 -25.99 -8.28
CA SER A 40 -9.01 -24.90 -7.74
C SER A 40 -8.36 -24.27 -6.51
N TRP A 41 -7.77 -25.09 -5.63
CA TRP A 41 -7.03 -24.63 -4.48
C TRP A 41 -5.76 -23.86 -4.87
N ILE A 42 -4.98 -24.36 -5.85
CA ILE A 42 -3.81 -23.66 -6.39
C ILE A 42 -4.23 -22.29 -6.94
N ALA A 43 -5.26 -22.21 -7.78
CA ALA A 43 -5.74 -20.95 -8.34
C ALA A 43 -6.15 -19.95 -7.26
N SER A 44 -6.84 -20.41 -6.21
CA SER A 44 -7.22 -19.57 -5.07
C SER A 44 -6.01 -19.10 -4.26
N SER A 45 -5.01 -19.97 -4.07
CA SER A 45 -3.78 -19.67 -3.35
C SER A 45 -2.91 -18.67 -4.10
N VAL A 46 -2.80 -18.81 -5.41
CA VAL A 46 -2.10 -17.88 -6.29
C VAL A 46 -2.78 -16.51 -6.28
N ASN A 47 -4.10 -16.50 -6.42
CA ASN A 47 -4.87 -15.26 -6.46
C ASN A 47 -4.72 -14.46 -5.17
N ILE A 48 -4.83 -15.10 -3.99
CA ILE A 48 -4.68 -14.40 -2.72
C ILE A 48 -3.27 -13.81 -2.55
N ILE A 49 -2.23 -14.53 -2.99
CA ILE A 49 -0.86 -14.01 -2.97
C ILE A 49 -0.74 -12.80 -3.90
N PHE A 50 -1.22 -12.92 -5.15
CA PHE A 50 -1.05 -11.87 -6.16
C PHE A 50 -1.81 -10.58 -5.85
N ILE A 51 -2.96 -10.65 -5.19
CA ILE A 51 -3.72 -9.45 -4.77
C ILE A 51 -3.17 -8.82 -3.48
N THR A 52 -2.38 -9.57 -2.71
CA THR A 52 -1.88 -9.11 -1.40
C THR A 52 -0.53 -8.43 -1.50
N VAL A 53 0.29 -8.80 -2.49
CA VAL A 53 1.65 -8.30 -2.62
C VAL A 53 1.93 -7.71 -4.01
N THR A 54 2.97 -6.86 -4.11
CA THR A 54 3.39 -6.28 -5.39
C THR A 54 4.18 -7.29 -6.23
N LYS A 55 4.25 -7.03 -7.55
CA LYS A 55 4.99 -7.90 -8.50
C LYS A 55 6.48 -8.03 -8.19
N ASP A 56 7.07 -7.05 -7.54
CA ASP A 56 8.49 -7.04 -7.18
C ASP A 56 8.80 -7.79 -5.89
N SER A 57 7.77 -8.21 -5.14
CA SER A 57 7.94 -8.94 -3.89
C SER A 57 8.45 -10.36 -4.13
N TYR A 58 9.24 -10.88 -3.17
CA TYR A 58 9.68 -12.28 -3.16
C TYR A 58 8.50 -13.25 -3.23
N PHE A 59 7.41 -12.98 -2.52
CA PHE A 59 6.20 -13.81 -2.52
C PHE A 59 5.59 -13.96 -3.91
N TYR A 60 5.49 -12.86 -4.66
CA TYR A 60 4.96 -12.89 -6.03
C TYR A 60 5.89 -13.67 -6.95
N GLN A 61 7.20 -13.40 -6.90
CA GLN A 61 8.18 -14.03 -7.77
C GLN A 61 8.27 -15.54 -7.50
N GLU A 62 8.29 -15.95 -6.24
CA GLU A 62 8.35 -17.37 -5.88
C GLU A 62 7.07 -18.11 -6.22
N CYS A 63 5.90 -17.51 -5.95
CA CYS A 63 4.61 -18.05 -6.36
C CYS A 63 4.57 -18.25 -7.89
N ASN A 64 5.02 -17.27 -8.65
CA ASN A 64 5.05 -17.33 -10.11
C ASN A 64 5.97 -18.46 -10.64
N LYS A 65 7.13 -18.70 -10.00
CA LYS A 65 7.99 -19.84 -10.33
C LYS A 65 7.30 -21.18 -10.06
N ILE A 66 6.63 -21.31 -8.91
CA ILE A 66 5.94 -22.54 -8.52
C ILE A 66 4.85 -22.90 -9.53
N VAL A 67 4.06 -21.94 -9.98
CA VAL A 67 2.92 -22.24 -10.88
C VAL A 67 3.30 -22.34 -12.36
N ASN A 68 4.48 -21.88 -12.72
CA ASN A 68 5.04 -22.04 -14.07
C ASN A 68 5.98 -23.24 -14.18
N ASP A 69 6.04 -24.11 -13.17
CA ASP A 69 6.83 -25.35 -13.25
C ASP A 69 6.29 -26.26 -14.36
N GLU A 70 7.18 -26.70 -15.26
CA GLU A 70 6.80 -27.55 -16.40
C GLU A 70 6.17 -28.87 -16.00
N ASN A 71 6.48 -29.38 -14.82
CA ASN A 71 5.89 -30.61 -14.27
C ASN A 71 4.37 -30.50 -14.10
N LEU A 72 3.82 -29.30 -13.91
CA LEU A 72 2.38 -29.08 -13.80
C LEU A 72 1.58 -29.43 -15.07
N ARG A 73 2.26 -29.61 -16.22
CA ARG A 73 1.60 -30.02 -17.48
C ARG A 73 1.17 -31.49 -17.47
N THR A 74 1.85 -32.34 -16.72
CA THR A 74 1.64 -33.78 -16.69
C THR A 74 0.89 -34.26 -15.45
N GLY A 75 0.80 -33.41 -14.43
CA GLY A 75 0.13 -33.70 -13.16
C GLY A 75 0.45 -32.63 -12.13
N ILE A 76 0.03 -32.82 -10.90
CA ILE A 76 0.37 -31.91 -9.80
C ILE A 76 1.33 -32.65 -8.85
N PRO A 77 2.61 -32.24 -8.83
CA PRO A 77 3.55 -32.77 -7.85
C PRO A 77 3.15 -32.38 -6.43
N LEU A 78 3.30 -33.27 -5.46
CA LEU A 78 2.98 -32.96 -4.06
C LEU A 78 3.78 -31.77 -3.52
N HIS A 79 5.04 -31.62 -3.94
CA HIS A 79 5.87 -30.51 -3.52
C HIS A 79 5.33 -29.13 -3.96
N THR A 80 4.50 -29.07 -5.02
CA THR A 80 3.82 -27.83 -5.41
C THR A 80 2.83 -27.38 -4.35
N VAL A 81 2.06 -28.35 -3.80
CA VAL A 81 1.12 -28.08 -2.70
C VAL A 81 1.90 -27.68 -1.44
N GLN A 82 2.99 -28.37 -1.12
CA GLN A 82 3.84 -28.08 0.03
C GLN A 82 4.43 -26.66 -0.06
N LYS A 83 5.02 -26.28 -1.20
CA LYS A 83 5.61 -24.96 -1.42
C LYS A 83 4.59 -23.83 -1.33
N LEU A 84 3.42 -23.99 -1.97
CA LEU A 84 2.34 -22.99 -1.89
C LEU A 84 1.78 -22.86 -0.48
N THR A 85 1.62 -23.97 0.24
CA THR A 85 1.18 -23.93 1.65
C THR A 85 2.18 -23.16 2.51
N GLY A 86 3.47 -23.46 2.40
CA GLY A 86 4.54 -22.75 3.13
C GLY A 86 4.60 -21.26 2.78
N LEU A 87 4.38 -20.91 1.49
CA LEU A 87 4.35 -19.52 1.06
C LEU A 87 3.15 -18.77 1.64
N LEU A 88 1.97 -19.40 1.73
CA LEU A 88 0.78 -18.84 2.39
C LEU A 88 0.97 -18.68 3.90
N GLU A 89 1.63 -19.62 4.56
CA GLU A 89 1.96 -19.53 5.99
C GLU A 89 2.85 -18.34 6.28
N SER A 90 3.94 -18.21 5.52
CA SER A 90 4.86 -17.08 5.64
C SER A 90 4.15 -15.74 5.34
N LEU A 91 3.35 -15.67 4.28
CA LEU A 91 2.58 -14.47 3.95
C LEU A 91 1.61 -14.08 5.07
N LYS A 92 0.90 -15.06 5.64
CA LYS A 92 -0.01 -14.83 6.77
C LYS A 92 0.74 -14.26 7.97
N ASP A 93 1.88 -14.84 8.32
CA ASP A 93 2.70 -14.41 9.46
C ASP A 93 3.24 -12.98 9.25
N GLU A 94 3.64 -12.61 8.03
CA GLU A 94 4.05 -11.24 7.68
C GLU A 94 2.87 -10.24 7.81
N ILE A 95 1.65 -10.64 7.42
CA ILE A 95 0.46 -9.81 7.60
C ILE A 95 0.13 -9.63 9.08
N GLU A 96 0.17 -10.71 9.86
CA GLU A 96 -0.15 -10.69 11.31
C GLU A 96 0.90 -9.89 12.09
N SER A 97 2.18 -9.95 11.72
CA SER A 97 3.26 -9.15 12.30
C SER A 97 3.18 -7.65 11.98
N GLY A 98 2.33 -7.27 11.01
CA GLY A 98 2.18 -5.89 10.57
C GLY A 98 3.26 -5.42 9.58
N PHE A 99 4.17 -6.30 9.15
CA PHE A 99 5.25 -5.96 8.20
C PHE A 99 4.68 -5.48 6.85
N LEU A 100 3.63 -6.11 6.34
CA LEU A 100 2.97 -5.66 5.10
C LEU A 100 2.33 -4.27 5.24
N ARG A 101 1.95 -3.83 6.45
CA ARG A 101 1.51 -2.44 6.67
C ARG A 101 2.66 -1.45 6.48
N GLN A 102 3.88 -1.82 6.88
CA GLN A 102 5.06 -0.98 6.62
C GLN A 102 5.35 -0.88 5.12
N LEU A 103 5.23 -1.99 4.38
CA LEU A 103 5.37 -1.99 2.92
C LEU A 103 4.28 -1.15 2.25
N GLU A 104 3.01 -1.27 2.65
CA GLU A 104 1.92 -0.42 2.16
C GLU A 104 2.20 1.07 2.41
N TYR A 105 2.78 1.41 3.58
CA TYR A 105 3.23 2.76 3.88
C TYR A 105 4.37 3.22 2.96
N ILE A 106 5.35 2.36 2.70
CA ILE A 106 6.48 2.67 1.81
C ILE A 106 6.00 2.86 0.37
N PHE A 107 5.10 1.99 -0.13
CA PHE A 107 4.54 2.11 -1.48
C PHE A 107 3.62 3.32 -1.62
N THR A 108 2.81 3.62 -0.61
CA THR A 108 1.98 4.83 -0.59
C THR A 108 2.88 6.07 -0.55
N ALA A 109 3.94 6.07 0.23
CA ALA A 109 4.90 7.15 0.27
C ALA A 109 5.59 7.35 -1.09
N SER A 110 6.06 6.27 -1.72
CA SER A 110 6.65 6.31 -3.07
C SER A 110 5.69 6.88 -4.12
N ALA A 111 4.41 6.46 -4.11
CA ALA A 111 3.41 7.01 -5.02
C ALA A 111 3.16 8.50 -4.78
N PHE A 112 3.20 8.97 -3.53
CA PHE A 112 3.05 10.39 -3.22
C PHE A 112 4.30 11.21 -3.58
N ASP A 113 5.50 10.63 -3.50
CA ASP A 113 6.72 11.27 -4.02
C ASP A 113 6.62 11.45 -5.53
N ASP A 114 6.15 10.45 -6.27
CA ASP A 114 5.87 10.54 -7.71
C ASP A 114 4.82 11.63 -8.01
N PHE A 115 3.76 11.75 -7.19
CA PHE A 115 2.75 12.79 -7.37
C PHE A 115 3.29 14.19 -7.11
N LEU A 116 4.17 14.37 -6.12
CA LEU A 116 4.83 15.67 -5.89
C LEU A 116 5.75 16.04 -7.04
N ASP A 117 6.51 15.08 -7.56
CA ASP A 117 7.38 15.30 -8.70
C ASP A 117 6.57 15.66 -9.96
N HIS A 118 5.44 14.99 -10.20
CA HIS A 118 4.50 15.37 -11.26
C HIS A 118 3.91 16.77 -11.05
N ALA A 119 3.53 17.13 -9.81
CA ALA A 119 3.04 18.47 -9.50
C ALA A 119 4.10 19.52 -9.82
N ILE A 120 5.37 19.28 -9.46
CA ILE A 120 6.50 20.15 -9.78
C ILE A 120 6.72 20.27 -11.29
N GLN A 121 6.62 19.17 -12.04
CA GLN A 121 6.76 19.17 -13.50
C GLN A 121 5.63 19.95 -14.17
N PHE A 122 4.38 19.78 -13.73
CA PHE A 122 3.25 20.57 -14.22
C PHE A 122 3.41 22.05 -13.92
N HIS A 123 3.88 22.40 -12.71
CA HIS A 123 4.20 23.78 -12.35
C HIS A 123 5.24 24.38 -13.31
N LYS A 124 6.35 23.68 -13.57
CA LYS A 124 7.40 24.12 -14.51
C LYS A 124 6.88 24.30 -15.94
N SER A 125 5.87 23.54 -16.31
CA SER A 125 5.21 23.58 -17.63
C SER A 125 4.06 24.61 -17.71
N GLY A 126 3.85 25.43 -16.67
CA GLY A 126 2.78 26.43 -16.60
C GLY A 126 1.38 25.85 -16.41
N LYS A 127 1.25 24.55 -16.13
CA LYS A 127 -0.01 23.85 -15.93
C LYS A 127 -0.49 24.02 -14.48
N LYS A 128 -1.09 25.19 -14.20
CA LYS A 128 -1.51 25.60 -12.86
C LYS A 128 -2.50 24.62 -12.23
N ILE A 129 -3.54 24.23 -12.96
CA ILE A 129 -4.62 23.40 -12.44
C ILE A 129 -4.12 22.01 -12.09
N GLU A 130 -3.45 21.33 -13.00
CA GLU A 130 -2.92 19.97 -12.78
C GLU A 130 -1.93 19.93 -11.61
N SER A 131 -1.04 20.93 -11.56
CA SER A 131 -0.08 21.06 -10.47
C SER A 131 -0.79 21.29 -9.13
N SER A 132 -1.77 22.18 -9.07
CA SER A 132 -2.48 22.52 -7.83
C SER A 132 -3.26 21.34 -7.26
N VAL A 133 -3.92 20.55 -8.11
CA VAL A 133 -4.69 19.36 -7.67
C VAL A 133 -3.76 18.31 -7.09
N LEU A 134 -2.67 17.95 -7.78
CA LEU A 134 -1.72 16.95 -7.27
C LEU A 134 -1.03 17.43 -5.98
N ALA A 135 -0.55 18.66 -5.95
CA ALA A 135 0.06 19.23 -4.75
C ALA A 135 -0.91 19.23 -3.56
N SER A 136 -2.18 19.54 -3.79
CA SER A 136 -3.21 19.55 -2.74
C SER A 136 -3.43 18.18 -2.11
N VAL A 137 -3.45 17.13 -2.92
CA VAL A 137 -3.59 15.74 -2.43
C VAL A 137 -2.37 15.33 -1.60
N VAL A 138 -1.17 15.61 -2.11
CA VAL A 138 0.09 15.30 -1.38
C VAL A 138 0.18 16.09 -0.08
N PHE A 139 -0.18 17.37 -0.09
CA PHE A 139 -0.20 18.21 1.09
C PHE A 139 -1.11 17.66 2.19
N GLU A 140 -2.36 17.33 1.85
CA GLU A 140 -3.31 16.79 2.82
C GLU A 140 -2.80 15.48 3.43
N ASP A 141 -2.35 14.54 2.59
CA ASP A 141 -1.80 13.26 3.05
C ASP A 141 -0.59 13.47 3.98
N THR A 142 0.32 14.38 3.61
CA THR A 142 1.51 14.71 4.41
C THR A 142 1.12 15.19 5.81
N ILE A 143 0.18 16.13 5.93
CA ILE A 143 -0.28 16.64 7.24
C ILE A 143 -0.94 15.52 8.06
N ARG A 144 -1.78 14.68 7.45
CA ARG A 144 -2.41 13.54 8.13
C ARG A 144 -1.39 12.50 8.59
N LYS A 145 -0.38 12.19 7.79
CA LYS A 145 0.73 11.30 8.18
C LYS A 145 1.50 11.84 9.39
N ILE A 146 1.82 13.14 9.40
CA ILE A 146 2.49 13.78 10.54
C ILE A 146 1.61 13.71 11.79
N ALA A 147 0.30 13.94 11.67
CA ALA A 147 -0.64 13.84 12.78
C ALA A 147 -0.64 12.41 13.35
N LYS A 148 -0.76 11.41 12.50
CA LYS A 148 -0.76 10.00 12.89
C LYS A 148 0.56 9.59 13.57
N LYS A 149 1.71 9.99 13.02
CA LYS A 149 3.03 9.76 13.61
C LYS A 149 3.15 10.33 15.02
N ASN A 150 2.49 11.46 15.29
CA ASN A 150 2.52 12.14 16.56
C ASN A 150 1.28 11.86 17.46
N LEU A 151 0.50 10.84 17.13
CA LEU A 151 -0.68 10.43 17.89
C LEU A 151 -1.70 11.57 18.05
N VAL A 152 -1.88 12.38 17.01
CA VAL A 152 -2.94 13.38 16.90
C VAL A 152 -4.08 12.74 16.13
N ASP A 153 -5.30 12.84 16.69
CA ASP A 153 -6.50 12.34 16.03
C ASP A 153 -6.75 13.14 14.74
N GLU A 154 -6.73 12.42 13.60
CA GLU A 154 -6.91 13.01 12.27
C GLU A 154 -8.25 12.60 11.64
N ALA A 155 -8.92 11.58 12.19
CA ALA A 155 -10.13 11.02 11.62
C ALA A 155 -11.31 12.00 11.72
N GLY A 156 -11.88 12.34 10.55
CA GLY A 156 -13.01 13.26 10.45
C GLY A 156 -12.69 14.74 10.76
N ASN A 157 -11.45 15.05 11.15
CA ASN A 157 -11.04 16.43 11.44
C ASN A 157 -10.60 17.17 10.17
N ASN A 158 -10.88 18.48 10.10
CA ASN A 158 -10.35 19.34 9.06
C ASN A 158 -8.86 19.63 9.27
N LEU A 159 -8.15 20.00 8.21
CA LEU A 159 -6.70 20.23 8.26
C LEU A 159 -6.28 21.33 9.24
N GLU A 160 -7.06 22.39 9.39
CA GLU A 160 -6.75 23.49 10.31
C GLU A 160 -6.73 23.02 11.75
N LEU A 161 -7.73 22.21 12.17
CA LEU A 161 -7.79 21.63 13.50
C LEU A 161 -6.62 20.68 13.75
N ILE A 162 -6.27 19.86 12.74
CA ILE A 162 -5.12 18.96 12.81
C ILE A 162 -3.84 19.75 13.02
N ILE A 163 -3.62 20.84 12.25
CA ILE A 163 -2.46 21.72 12.37
C ILE A 163 -2.40 22.37 13.76
N ASP A 164 -3.55 22.84 14.28
CA ASP A 164 -3.61 23.43 15.62
C ASP A 164 -3.29 22.41 16.73
N ASN A 165 -3.75 21.18 16.59
CA ASN A 165 -3.43 20.12 17.52
C ASN A 165 -1.94 19.71 17.45
N LEU A 166 -1.32 19.76 16.28
CA LEU A 166 0.13 19.56 16.12
C LEU A 166 0.94 20.70 16.79
N VAL A 167 0.43 21.93 16.78
CA VAL A 167 1.03 23.03 17.55
C VAL A 167 0.91 22.79 19.07
N LYS A 168 -0.26 22.37 19.54
CA LYS A 168 -0.45 22.06 20.97
C LYS A 168 0.46 20.94 21.47
N LYS A 169 0.83 20.02 20.58
CA LYS A 169 1.80 18.95 20.86
C LYS A 169 3.26 19.36 20.64
N ASN A 170 3.53 20.62 20.32
CA ASN A 170 4.86 21.17 20.05
C ASN A 170 5.57 20.51 18.82
N VAL A 171 4.81 19.88 17.91
CA VAL A 171 5.34 19.36 16.65
C VAL A 171 5.60 20.51 15.67
N PHE A 172 4.65 21.43 15.56
CA PHE A 172 4.82 22.65 14.79
C PHE A 172 5.00 23.87 15.69
N THR A 173 5.90 24.76 15.31
CA THR A 173 5.95 26.09 15.92
C THR A 173 4.78 26.95 15.41
N PRO A 174 4.29 27.94 16.17
CA PRO A 174 3.22 28.83 15.71
C PRO A 174 3.50 29.52 14.37
N ILE A 175 4.77 29.91 14.11
CA ILE A 175 5.18 30.52 12.85
C ILE A 175 5.06 29.52 11.68
N LYS A 176 5.50 28.26 11.89
CA LYS A 176 5.43 27.22 10.90
C LYS A 176 3.97 26.84 10.59
N ALA A 177 3.14 26.73 11.65
CA ALA A 177 1.72 26.47 11.50
C ALA A 177 1.00 27.56 10.69
N LYS A 178 1.31 28.84 10.90
CA LYS A 178 0.74 29.94 10.11
C LYS A 178 1.03 29.77 8.61
N ARG A 179 2.28 29.39 8.27
CA ARG A 179 2.67 29.11 6.88
C ARG A 179 1.95 27.88 6.31
N ILE A 180 1.85 26.80 7.09
CA ILE A 180 1.15 25.59 6.67
C ILE A 180 -0.34 25.86 6.45
N LYS A 181 -0.97 26.69 7.27
CA LYS A 181 -2.37 27.12 7.08
C LYS A 181 -2.58 27.91 5.80
N SER A 182 -1.61 28.70 5.33
CA SER A 182 -1.74 29.36 4.02
C SER A 182 -1.76 28.35 2.88
N TYR A 183 -1.04 27.25 2.99
CA TYR A 183 -1.11 26.14 2.03
C TYR A 183 -2.47 25.40 2.08
N SER A 184 -3.08 25.30 3.26
CA SER A 184 -4.45 24.77 3.40
C SER A 184 -5.47 25.63 2.64
N ALA A 185 -5.31 26.94 2.61
CA ALA A 185 -6.17 27.82 1.83
C ALA A 185 -6.06 27.55 0.33
N ILE A 186 -4.82 27.48 -0.22
CA ILE A 186 -4.58 27.13 -1.63
C ILE A 186 -5.17 25.75 -1.96
N ARG A 187 -4.96 24.75 -1.09
CA ARG A 187 -5.54 23.41 -1.25
C ARG A 187 -7.06 23.45 -1.33
N ASN A 188 -7.73 24.22 -0.46
CA ASN A 188 -9.19 24.33 -0.46
C ASN A 188 -9.69 24.96 -1.76
N GLN A 189 -9.07 26.06 -2.19
CA GLN A 189 -9.42 26.70 -3.45
C GLN A 189 -9.23 25.76 -4.65
N ALA A 190 -8.11 25.05 -4.72
CA ALA A 190 -7.84 24.09 -5.79
C ALA A 190 -8.84 22.94 -5.85
N LEU A 191 -9.22 22.35 -4.71
CA LEU A 191 -10.17 21.24 -4.66
C LEU A 191 -11.64 21.66 -4.87
N HIS A 192 -11.94 22.95 -4.71
CA HIS A 192 -13.26 23.53 -5.02
C HIS A 192 -13.30 24.23 -6.38
N ALA A 193 -12.31 23.99 -7.25
CA ALA A 193 -12.22 24.55 -8.60
C ALA A 193 -12.25 26.10 -8.64
N GLN A 194 -11.73 26.74 -7.58
CA GLN A 194 -11.63 28.22 -7.48
C GLN A 194 -10.29 28.67 -8.08
N TRP A 195 -10.12 28.45 -9.38
CA TRP A 195 -8.84 28.60 -10.07
C TRP A 195 -8.32 30.04 -10.15
N ASP A 196 -9.18 31.03 -9.98
CA ASP A 196 -8.83 32.45 -10.07
C ASP A 196 -8.34 33.04 -8.73
N GLU A 197 -8.48 32.29 -7.63
CA GLU A 197 -8.12 32.72 -6.28
C GLU A 197 -6.63 32.51 -5.94
N PHE A 198 -5.85 31.88 -6.81
CA PHE A 198 -4.42 31.65 -6.64
C PHE A 198 -3.70 31.68 -8.00
N ASP A 199 -2.41 31.98 -7.97
CA ASP A 199 -1.58 32.02 -9.16
C ASP A 199 -0.55 30.87 -9.23
N LEU A 200 0.25 30.84 -10.30
CA LEU A 200 1.27 29.82 -10.49
C LEU A 200 2.39 29.91 -9.45
N ASN A 201 2.70 31.12 -8.95
CA ASN A 201 3.72 31.32 -7.91
C ASN A 201 3.25 30.75 -6.58
N ASP A 202 1.97 30.88 -6.23
CA ASP A 202 1.37 30.26 -5.04
C ASP A 202 1.55 28.75 -5.06
N ILE A 203 1.34 28.13 -6.22
CA ILE A 203 1.56 26.68 -6.40
C ILE A 203 3.03 26.30 -6.28
N GLY A 204 3.94 27.15 -6.80
CA GLY A 204 5.38 26.96 -6.60
C GLY A 204 5.80 26.99 -5.13
N GLN A 205 5.19 27.89 -4.34
CA GLN A 205 5.41 27.97 -2.89
C GLN A 205 4.82 26.77 -2.16
N LEU A 206 3.62 26.32 -2.56
CA LEU A 206 2.99 25.10 -2.03
C LEU A 206 3.88 23.85 -2.27
N ASN A 207 4.34 23.63 -3.50
CA ASN A 207 5.21 22.50 -3.86
C ASN A 207 6.49 22.49 -3.02
N LYS A 208 7.15 23.65 -2.91
CA LYS A 208 8.34 23.79 -2.07
C LYS A 208 8.04 23.56 -0.60
N GLY A 209 6.91 24.10 -0.11
CA GLY A 209 6.51 23.95 1.27
C GLY A 209 6.20 22.49 1.64
N ILE A 210 5.58 21.73 0.74
CA ILE A 210 5.34 20.29 0.94
C ILE A 210 6.66 19.55 1.09
N LYS A 211 7.61 19.79 0.19
CA LYS A 211 8.93 19.17 0.25
C LYS A 211 9.63 19.46 1.58
N ASP A 212 9.67 20.73 2.00
CA ASP A 212 10.25 21.15 3.29
C ASP A 212 9.57 20.46 4.49
N ILE A 213 8.26 20.24 4.43
CA ILE A 213 7.49 19.58 5.49
C ILE A 213 7.82 18.08 5.53
N ILE A 214 7.88 17.42 4.39
CA ILE A 214 8.24 15.99 4.28
C ILE A 214 9.64 15.78 4.85
N GLU A 215 10.64 16.51 4.37
CA GLU A 215 12.02 16.39 4.80
C GLU A 215 12.24 16.67 6.30
N THR A 216 11.35 17.47 6.91
CA THR A 216 11.51 17.89 8.33
C THR A 216 10.79 16.95 9.30
N PHE A 217 9.66 16.37 8.92
CA PHE A 217 8.73 15.74 9.88
C PHE A 217 8.40 14.26 9.58
N LEU A 218 8.65 13.77 8.37
CA LEU A 218 8.45 12.38 7.99
C LEU A 218 9.76 11.62 7.88
#